data_a4689407459f3d29d435bf22716f5d68
#
_entry.id   a4689407459f3d29d435bf22716f5d68
#
_cell.length_a   1.000
_cell.length_b   1.000
_cell.length_c   1.000
_cell.angle_alpha   90.00
_cell.angle_beta   90.00
_cell.angle_gamma   90.00
#
_symmetry.space_group_name_H-M   'P 1'
#
loop_
_entity.id
_entity.type
_entity.pdbx_description
1 polymer ?
#
loop_
_entity_poly.entity_id
_entity_poly.type
_entity_poly.pdbx_seq_one_letter_code
_entity_poly.pdbx_strand_id
1 'polypeptide(L)'
;DADIWMLPAQNLNLSAKDRENLSSISTRRSGGAFTNGNWTWAHHEIVKAAAKDNRVERILIFPGAKVKMCNDEKGNRDWLNKVRPWYGHHYHFHIRIACPRGAKGCKPQAKQPAGDGCADAQKWVDDILNPPAPKPRDPNAPKPKPRREYKVADLPQQCSNVLRSR
;
A
#
# COMPACT_ATOMS: atom_id res chain seq x y z
N ASP A 1 1.60 -0.75 -11.15
CA ASP A 1 1.64 -0.92 -9.69
C ASP A 1 2.81 -1.83 -9.32
N ALA A 2 3.42 -1.62 -8.16
CA ALA A 2 4.52 -2.45 -7.65
C ALA A 2 4.43 -2.55 -6.13
N ASP A 3 4.72 -3.74 -5.60
CA ASP A 3 4.88 -3.98 -4.18
C ASP A 3 6.36 -4.05 -3.83
N ILE A 4 6.80 -3.22 -2.90
CA ILE A 4 8.18 -3.17 -2.43
C ILE A 4 8.21 -3.69 -1.00
N TRP A 5 8.91 -4.80 -0.81
CA TRP A 5 9.02 -5.45 0.49
C TRP A 5 9.75 -4.58 1.53
N MET A 6 9.34 -4.73 2.78
CA MET A 6 9.98 -4.06 3.92
C MET A 6 11.28 -4.75 4.35
N LEU A 7 11.64 -5.89 3.77
CA LEU A 7 12.93 -6.51 3.99
C LEU A 7 14.01 -5.79 3.16
N PRO A 8 14.97 -5.08 3.78
CA PRO A 8 16.09 -4.50 3.03
C PRO A 8 16.93 -5.61 2.39
N ALA A 9 17.31 -5.42 1.14
CA ALA A 9 18.21 -6.34 0.48
C ALA A 9 19.60 -6.29 1.13
N GLN A 10 20.10 -7.44 1.58
CA GLN A 10 21.47 -7.54 2.15
C GLN A 10 22.54 -7.45 1.05
N ASN A 11 22.22 -7.95 -0.13
CA ASN A 11 23.02 -7.79 -1.33
C ASN A 11 22.11 -7.81 -2.56
N LEU A 12 22.59 -7.34 -3.71
CA LEU A 12 21.84 -7.29 -4.97
C LEU A 12 22.08 -8.51 -5.86
N ASN A 13 23.01 -9.41 -5.50
CA ASN A 13 23.41 -10.58 -6.28
C ASN A 13 22.72 -11.84 -5.77
N LEU A 14 21.41 -11.80 -5.63
CA LEU A 14 20.62 -12.94 -5.21
C LEU A 14 20.40 -13.91 -6.38
N SER A 15 20.62 -15.21 -6.15
CA SER A 15 20.23 -16.25 -7.10
C SER A 15 18.71 -16.30 -7.26
N ALA A 16 18.21 -16.93 -8.32
CA ALA A 16 16.76 -17.17 -8.50
C ALA A 16 16.18 -17.92 -7.30
N LYS A 17 16.87 -18.96 -6.82
CA LYS A 17 16.47 -19.74 -5.65
C LYS A 17 16.39 -18.88 -4.38
N ASP A 18 17.37 -17.98 -4.15
CA ASP A 18 17.34 -17.09 -2.99
C ASP A 18 16.15 -16.14 -3.05
N ARG A 19 15.88 -15.56 -4.23
CA ARG A 19 14.72 -14.65 -4.42
C ARG A 19 13.38 -15.36 -4.17
N GLU A 20 13.23 -16.60 -4.58
CA GLU A 20 12.00 -17.37 -4.36
C GLU A 20 11.81 -17.77 -2.90
N ASN A 21 12.88 -17.91 -2.12
CA ASN A 21 12.82 -18.29 -0.71
C ASN A 21 12.84 -17.09 0.25
N LEU A 22 13.01 -15.87 -0.26
CA LEU A 22 12.90 -14.68 0.58
C LEU A 22 11.46 -14.46 1.03
N SER A 23 11.32 -13.97 2.25
CA SER A 23 10.04 -13.48 2.78
C SER A 23 10.23 -12.09 3.35
N SER A 24 9.24 -11.25 3.20
CA SER A 24 9.29 -9.92 3.79
C SER A 24 9.13 -9.97 5.30
N ILE A 25 9.55 -8.89 5.97
CA ILE A 25 9.40 -8.69 7.42
C ILE A 25 8.27 -7.73 7.73
N SER A 26 7.58 -7.94 8.87
CA SER A 26 6.62 -6.98 9.37
C SER A 26 7.33 -5.81 10.03
N THR A 27 6.95 -4.60 9.65
CA THR A 27 7.39 -3.36 10.30
C THR A 27 6.36 -2.83 11.31
N ARG A 28 5.29 -3.60 11.56
CA ARG A 28 4.23 -3.27 12.51
C ARG A 28 4.41 -4.03 13.82
N ARG A 29 4.19 -3.36 14.94
CA ARG A 29 4.11 -4.00 16.26
C ARG A 29 2.91 -4.96 16.30
N SER A 30 3.11 -6.14 16.85
CA SER A 30 2.03 -7.13 17.00
C SER A 30 0.83 -6.53 17.75
N GLY A 31 -0.37 -6.75 17.22
CA GLY A 31 -1.62 -6.23 17.79
C GLY A 31 -1.74 -4.71 17.84
N GLY A 32 -0.78 -3.96 17.29
CA GLY A 32 -0.68 -2.54 17.45
C GLY A 32 -0.83 -1.71 16.17
N ALA A 33 -1.02 -0.43 16.38
CA ALA A 33 -1.11 0.56 15.32
C ALA A 33 0.24 1.20 14.98
N PHE A 34 1.31 0.89 15.72
CA PHE A 34 2.61 1.54 15.61
C PHE A 34 3.66 0.68 14.90
N THR A 35 4.75 1.31 14.49
CA THR A 35 5.94 0.63 13.97
C THR A 35 6.65 -0.18 15.08
N ASN A 36 7.33 -1.25 14.68
CA ASN A 36 8.25 -2.03 15.53
C ASN A 36 9.72 -1.69 15.22
N GLY A 37 10.66 -2.41 15.85
CA GLY A 37 12.10 -2.21 15.66
C GLY A 37 12.62 -2.50 14.24
N ASN A 38 11.85 -3.17 13.39
CA ASN A 38 12.22 -3.41 11.99
C ASN A 38 12.05 -2.17 11.10
N TRP A 39 11.24 -1.20 11.52
CA TRP A 39 11.12 0.08 10.83
C TRP A 39 12.37 0.92 11.11
N THR A 40 13.10 1.26 10.08
CA THR A 40 14.32 2.06 10.17
C THR A 40 14.21 3.36 9.36
N TRP A 41 15.18 4.25 9.52
CA TRP A 41 15.28 5.47 8.70
C TRP A 41 15.42 5.15 7.20
N ALA A 42 16.04 4.02 6.85
CA ALA A 42 16.11 3.59 5.45
C ALA A 42 14.73 3.37 4.82
N HIS A 43 13.76 2.83 5.56
CA HIS A 43 12.37 2.69 5.09
C HIS A 43 11.73 4.05 4.83
N HIS A 44 11.95 5.03 5.74
CA HIS A 44 11.47 6.40 5.55
C HIS A 44 12.02 7.01 4.25
N GLU A 45 13.33 6.92 4.05
CA GLU A 45 13.99 7.53 2.89
C GLU A 45 13.60 6.85 1.56
N ILE A 46 13.43 5.53 1.53
CA ILE A 46 12.98 4.81 0.32
C ILE A 46 11.56 5.24 -0.04
N VAL A 47 10.64 5.28 0.92
CA VAL A 47 9.26 5.74 0.67
C VAL A 47 9.24 7.20 0.23
N LYS A 48 10.05 8.05 0.86
CA LYS A 48 10.19 9.48 0.50
C LYS A 48 10.74 9.64 -0.92
N ALA A 49 11.78 8.90 -1.27
CA ALA A 49 12.35 8.93 -2.62
C ALA A 49 11.32 8.48 -3.67
N ALA A 50 10.59 7.40 -3.41
CA ALA A 50 9.52 6.95 -4.28
C ALA A 50 8.41 8.00 -4.41
N ALA A 51 7.98 8.63 -3.31
CA ALA A 51 6.94 9.65 -3.34
C ALA A 51 7.35 10.93 -4.10
N LYS A 52 8.64 11.26 -4.11
CA LYS A 52 9.18 12.40 -4.87
C LYS A 52 9.26 12.15 -6.38
N ASP A 53 9.22 10.89 -6.82
CA ASP A 53 9.16 10.60 -8.27
C ASP A 53 7.83 11.12 -8.84
N ASN A 54 7.91 11.89 -9.95
CA ASN A 54 6.75 12.51 -10.56
C ASN A 54 5.80 11.49 -11.23
N ARG A 55 6.29 10.30 -11.54
CA ARG A 55 5.49 9.20 -12.11
C ARG A 55 4.67 8.48 -11.03
N VAL A 56 5.06 8.58 -9.77
CA VAL A 56 4.32 7.98 -8.67
C VAL A 56 3.13 8.85 -8.31
N GLU A 57 1.94 8.27 -8.39
CA GLU A 57 0.67 8.91 -8.08
C GLU A 57 0.29 8.71 -6.62
N ARG A 58 0.57 7.51 -6.08
CA ARG A 58 0.18 7.13 -4.72
C ARG A 58 1.08 6.04 -4.16
N ILE A 59 1.29 6.06 -2.87
CA ILE A 59 1.92 4.98 -2.12
C ILE A 59 0.95 4.56 -1.00
N LEU A 60 0.68 3.27 -0.89
CA LEU A 60 -0.11 2.72 0.21
C LEU A 60 0.84 2.09 1.23
N ILE A 61 0.65 2.44 2.50
CA ILE A 61 1.45 1.94 3.61
C ILE A 61 0.57 1.83 4.86
N PHE A 62 0.94 1.01 5.84
CA PHE A 62 0.11 0.91 7.04
C PHE A 62 0.09 2.23 7.87
N PRO A 63 -1.01 2.51 8.59
CA PRO A 63 -1.21 3.82 9.23
C PRO A 63 -0.09 4.25 10.16
N GLY A 64 0.42 3.34 10.99
CA GLY A 64 1.49 3.63 11.95
C GLY A 64 2.80 4.06 11.31
N ALA A 65 3.17 3.52 10.15
CA ALA A 65 4.34 3.99 9.41
C ALA A 65 4.12 5.38 8.84
N LYS A 66 2.93 5.67 8.34
CA LYS A 66 2.58 7.01 7.86
C LYS A 66 2.67 8.04 8.99
N VAL A 67 2.11 7.75 10.18
CA VAL A 67 2.21 8.61 11.37
C VAL A 67 3.67 8.81 11.77
N LYS A 68 4.47 7.73 11.79
CA LYS A 68 5.90 7.81 12.08
C LYS A 68 6.62 8.76 11.13
N MET A 69 6.39 8.62 9.81
CA MET A 69 6.96 9.53 8.81
C MET A 69 6.51 10.97 9.00
N CYS A 70 5.25 11.20 9.36
CA CYS A 70 4.73 12.54 9.66
C CYS A 70 5.44 13.19 10.85
N ASN A 71 5.78 12.42 11.88
CA ASN A 71 6.45 12.90 13.08
C ASN A 71 7.94 13.14 12.85
N ASP A 72 8.57 12.29 12.03
CA ASP A 72 10.02 12.35 11.79
C ASP A 72 10.40 13.41 10.74
N GLU A 73 9.54 13.69 9.77
CA GLU A 73 9.83 14.66 8.71
C GLU A 73 9.75 16.09 9.22
N LYS A 74 10.89 16.77 9.23
CA LYS A 74 11.03 18.16 9.68
C LYS A 74 11.17 19.16 8.53
N GLY A 75 11.41 18.66 7.32
CA GLY A 75 11.57 19.49 6.13
C GLY A 75 10.28 19.66 5.32
N ASN A 76 10.41 19.70 3.99
CA ASN A 76 9.27 19.75 3.09
C ASN A 76 8.44 18.47 3.19
N ARG A 77 7.15 18.62 3.46
CA ARG A 77 6.19 17.54 3.70
C ARG A 77 5.26 17.28 2.51
N ASP A 78 5.39 17.99 1.40
CA ASP A 78 4.48 17.89 0.25
C ASP A 78 4.40 16.47 -0.31
N TRP A 79 5.52 15.73 -0.30
CA TRP A 79 5.60 14.36 -0.74
C TRP A 79 4.71 13.39 0.07
N LEU A 80 4.45 13.73 1.34
CA LEU A 80 3.58 12.95 2.22
C LEU A 80 2.13 12.90 1.70
N ASN A 81 1.70 13.85 0.88
CA ASN A 81 0.39 13.82 0.24
C ASN A 81 0.16 12.51 -0.54
N LYS A 82 1.19 12.02 -1.24
CA LYS A 82 1.10 10.78 -2.02
C LYS A 82 1.09 9.52 -1.17
N VAL A 83 1.56 9.57 0.08
CA VAL A 83 1.65 8.42 0.97
C VAL A 83 0.37 8.30 1.78
N ARG A 84 -0.40 7.25 1.52
CA ARG A 84 -1.74 7.07 2.11
C ARG A 84 -1.79 5.85 3.02
N PRO A 85 -2.44 5.97 4.19
CA PRO A 85 -2.65 4.83 5.06
C PRO A 85 -3.55 3.79 4.39
N TRP A 86 -3.20 2.51 4.55
CA TRP A 86 -4.02 1.41 4.06
C TRP A 86 -3.83 0.15 4.90
N TYR A 87 -4.84 -0.73 4.93
CA TYR A 87 -4.76 -2.00 5.65
C TYR A 87 -3.69 -2.93 5.08
N GLY A 88 -3.09 -3.77 5.92
CA GLY A 88 -2.21 -4.86 5.51
C GLY A 88 -0.82 -4.46 5.06
N HIS A 89 -0.57 -3.20 4.71
CA HIS A 89 0.67 -2.71 4.10
C HIS A 89 1.82 -2.52 5.12
N HIS A 90 2.10 -3.54 5.92
CA HIS A 90 3.19 -3.54 6.90
C HIS A 90 4.33 -4.52 6.58
N TYR A 91 4.16 -5.39 5.59
CA TYR A 91 5.20 -6.24 5.00
C TYR A 91 5.77 -5.67 3.70
N HIS A 92 5.02 -4.81 3.05
CA HIS A 92 5.38 -4.09 1.83
C HIS A 92 4.70 -2.72 1.84
N PHE A 93 5.19 -1.81 1.03
CA PHE A 93 4.42 -0.66 0.59
C PHE A 93 4.09 -0.81 -0.88
N HIS A 94 2.91 -0.35 -1.26
CA HIS A 94 2.41 -0.47 -2.62
C HIS A 94 2.60 0.86 -3.35
N ILE A 95 3.24 0.83 -4.51
CA ILE A 95 3.42 2.00 -5.37
C ILE A 95 2.43 1.93 -6.53
N ARG A 96 1.64 2.98 -6.68
CA ARG A 96 0.84 3.20 -7.87
C ARG A 96 1.47 4.27 -8.73
N ILE A 97 1.73 3.92 -9.98
CA ILE A 97 2.24 4.83 -11.00
C ILE A 97 1.07 5.45 -11.75
N ALA A 98 1.17 6.74 -12.09
CA ALA A 98 0.20 7.42 -12.92
C ALA A 98 0.01 6.71 -14.27
N CYS A 99 -1.19 6.78 -14.83
CA CYS A 99 -1.44 6.16 -16.12
C CYS A 99 -0.52 6.74 -17.20
N PRO A 100 0.27 5.92 -17.90
CA PRO A 100 1.07 6.40 -19.01
C PRO A 100 0.20 7.02 -20.10
N ARG A 101 0.70 8.06 -20.74
CA ARG A 101 -0.02 8.70 -21.85
C ARG A 101 -0.32 7.66 -22.95
N GLY A 102 -1.59 7.58 -23.35
CA GLY A 102 -2.02 6.64 -24.40
C GLY A 102 -2.22 5.19 -23.93
N ALA A 103 -2.05 4.87 -22.66
CA ALA A 103 -2.31 3.54 -22.13
C ALA A 103 -3.82 3.22 -22.15
N LYS A 104 -4.24 2.37 -23.09
CA LYS A 104 -5.61 1.88 -23.17
C LYS A 104 -5.90 0.96 -21.96
N GLY A 105 -7.02 1.19 -21.28
CA GLY A 105 -7.43 0.38 -20.13
C GLY A 105 -6.85 0.81 -18.77
N CYS A 106 -5.88 1.72 -18.73
CA CYS A 106 -5.46 2.34 -17.48
C CYS A 106 -6.49 3.38 -17.03
N LYS A 107 -7.01 3.23 -15.81
CA LYS A 107 -7.97 4.18 -15.22
C LYS A 107 -7.26 5.06 -14.20
N PRO A 108 -7.16 6.38 -14.44
CA PRO A 108 -6.63 7.30 -13.44
C PRO A 108 -7.45 7.24 -12.16
N GLN A 109 -6.80 7.38 -11.03
CA GLN A 109 -7.50 7.53 -9.76
C GLN A 109 -7.88 8.98 -9.51
N ALA A 110 -8.87 9.19 -8.63
CA ALA A 110 -9.20 10.52 -8.15
C ALA A 110 -7.98 11.18 -7.49
N LYS A 111 -7.84 12.48 -7.67
CA LYS A 111 -6.77 13.25 -7.01
C LYS A 111 -6.86 13.09 -5.49
N GLN A 112 -5.70 13.08 -4.84
CA GLN A 112 -5.64 13.08 -3.38
C GLN A 112 -6.23 14.38 -2.83
N PRO A 113 -6.89 14.32 -1.65
CA PRO A 113 -7.22 15.53 -0.90
C PRO A 113 -5.97 16.38 -0.66
N ALA A 114 -6.14 17.68 -0.54
CA ALA A 114 -5.04 18.60 -0.21
C ALA A 114 -4.45 18.28 1.17
N GLY A 115 -3.19 18.70 1.38
CA GLY A 115 -2.47 18.49 2.63
C GLY A 115 -1.65 17.21 2.65
N ASP A 116 -0.91 17.00 3.72
CA ASP A 116 0.03 15.88 3.87
C ASP A 116 -0.64 14.54 4.28
N GLY A 117 -1.93 14.55 4.61
CA GLY A 117 -2.70 13.36 5.02
C GLY A 117 -2.30 12.79 6.39
N CYS A 118 -1.56 13.55 7.20
CA CYS A 118 -1.10 13.07 8.51
C CYS A 118 -2.24 12.97 9.53
N ALA A 119 -3.19 13.91 9.50
CA ALA A 119 -4.36 13.86 10.37
C ALA A 119 -5.23 12.62 10.08
N ASP A 120 -5.43 12.27 8.81
CA ASP A 120 -6.17 11.06 8.42
C ASP A 120 -5.47 9.79 8.93
N ALA A 121 -4.14 9.75 8.83
CA ALA A 121 -3.36 8.62 9.31
C ALA A 121 -3.41 8.50 10.84
N GLN A 122 -3.35 9.61 11.56
CA GLN A 122 -3.50 9.64 13.01
C GLN A 122 -4.89 9.13 13.42
N LYS A 123 -5.94 9.62 12.76
CA LYS A 123 -7.30 9.14 13.02
C LYS A 123 -7.40 7.62 12.84
N TRP A 124 -6.77 7.07 11.83
CA TRP A 124 -6.76 5.62 11.62
C TRP A 124 -6.03 4.86 12.74
N VAL A 125 -4.92 5.41 13.25
CA VAL A 125 -4.23 4.85 14.43
C VAL A 125 -5.15 4.89 15.64
N ASP A 126 -5.83 6.02 15.86
CA ASP A 126 -6.76 6.19 16.98
C ASP A 126 -7.95 5.21 16.90
N ASP A 127 -8.51 5.01 15.69
CA ASP A 127 -9.58 4.05 15.44
C ASP A 127 -9.13 2.57 15.64
N ILE A 128 -7.85 2.26 15.41
CA ILE A 128 -7.28 0.94 15.70
C ILE A 128 -7.11 0.73 17.21
N LEU A 129 -6.69 1.75 17.93
CA LEU A 129 -6.48 1.69 19.38
C LEU A 129 -7.80 1.73 20.16
N ASN A 130 -8.76 2.48 19.64
CA ASN A 130 -10.09 2.66 20.23
C ASN A 130 -11.15 2.40 19.15
N PRO A 131 -11.38 1.12 18.81
CA PRO A 131 -12.32 0.80 17.73
C PRO A 131 -13.71 1.32 18.06
N PRO A 132 -14.35 2.04 17.12
CA PRO A 132 -15.72 2.51 17.30
C PRO A 132 -16.66 1.32 17.54
N ALA A 133 -17.72 1.54 18.32
CA ALA A 133 -18.71 0.53 18.57
C ALA A 133 -19.27 -0.01 17.22
N PRO A 134 -19.47 -1.33 17.11
CA PRO A 134 -20.06 -1.91 15.89
C PRO A 134 -21.41 -1.25 15.61
N LYS A 135 -21.62 -0.80 14.38
CA LYS A 135 -22.95 -0.32 13.98
C LYS A 135 -23.95 -1.47 14.12
N PRO A 136 -25.12 -1.24 14.74
CA PRO A 136 -26.19 -2.22 14.78
C PRO A 136 -26.45 -2.75 13.35
N ARG A 137 -26.56 -4.06 13.22
CA ARG A 137 -26.97 -4.64 11.94
C ARG A 137 -28.41 -4.23 11.68
N ASP A 138 -28.65 -3.62 10.53
CA ASP A 138 -30.00 -3.44 10.04
C ASP A 138 -30.60 -4.84 9.77
N PRO A 139 -31.66 -5.26 10.49
CA PRO A 139 -32.28 -6.56 10.29
C PRO A 139 -32.89 -6.71 8.87
N ASN A 140 -33.17 -5.60 8.19
CA ASN A 140 -33.72 -5.55 6.85
C ASN A 140 -32.66 -5.34 5.77
N ALA A 141 -31.36 -5.30 6.14
CA ALA A 141 -30.31 -5.12 5.16
C ALA A 141 -30.32 -6.27 4.13
N PRO A 142 -30.27 -5.96 2.83
CA PRO A 142 -30.21 -7.00 1.81
C PRO A 142 -28.98 -7.88 2.04
N LYS A 143 -29.18 -9.20 1.93
CA LYS A 143 -28.06 -10.15 2.05
C LYS A 143 -26.94 -9.76 1.07
N PRO A 144 -25.67 -9.81 1.49
CA PRO A 144 -24.56 -9.54 0.58
C PRO A 144 -24.68 -10.42 -0.66
N LYS A 145 -24.57 -9.80 -1.83
CA LYS A 145 -24.51 -10.58 -3.07
C LYS A 145 -23.30 -11.50 -3.01
N PRO A 146 -23.42 -12.79 -3.43
CA PRO A 146 -22.25 -13.68 -3.50
C PRO A 146 -21.15 -12.99 -4.33
N ARG A 147 -19.90 -13.14 -3.90
CA ARG A 147 -18.76 -12.65 -4.69
C ARG A 147 -18.77 -13.32 -6.05
N ARG A 148 -18.74 -12.51 -7.09
CA ARG A 148 -18.61 -13.02 -8.45
C ARG A 148 -17.24 -13.73 -8.58
N GLU A 149 -17.24 -15.00 -8.87
CA GLU A 149 -16.03 -15.70 -9.28
C GLU A 149 -15.75 -15.39 -10.75
N TYR A 150 -14.57 -14.84 -11.01
CA TYR A 150 -14.15 -14.59 -12.38
C TYR A 150 -13.70 -15.90 -13.05
N LYS A 151 -14.20 -16.14 -14.25
CA LYS A 151 -13.76 -17.23 -15.11
C LYS A 151 -12.75 -16.70 -16.14
N VAL A 152 -11.94 -17.59 -16.72
CA VAL A 152 -10.99 -17.20 -17.79
C VAL A 152 -11.69 -16.46 -18.93
N ALA A 153 -12.94 -16.80 -19.24
CA ALA A 153 -13.74 -16.13 -20.26
C ALA A 153 -14.11 -14.67 -19.90
N ASP A 154 -14.06 -14.29 -18.60
CA ASP A 154 -14.31 -12.92 -18.14
C ASP A 154 -13.07 -12.02 -18.25
N LEU A 155 -11.89 -12.60 -18.53
CA LEU A 155 -10.63 -11.90 -18.63
C LEU A 155 -10.39 -11.35 -20.05
N PRO A 156 -9.58 -10.29 -20.21
CA PRO A 156 -9.16 -9.82 -21.53
C PRO A 156 -8.53 -10.96 -22.36
N GLN A 157 -8.73 -10.94 -23.68
CA GLN A 157 -8.22 -11.96 -24.59
C GLN A 157 -6.70 -12.20 -24.45
N GLN A 158 -5.94 -11.16 -24.13
CA GLN A 158 -4.51 -11.24 -23.87
C GLN A 158 -4.16 -12.23 -22.75
N CYS A 159 -4.98 -12.34 -21.70
CA CYS A 159 -4.77 -13.30 -20.61
C CYS A 159 -4.89 -14.76 -21.13
N SER A 160 -5.86 -15.03 -22.01
CA SER A 160 -6.01 -16.33 -22.64
C SER A 160 -4.81 -16.68 -23.53
N ASN A 161 -4.23 -15.69 -24.21
CA ASN A 161 -3.04 -15.88 -25.04
C ASN A 161 -1.83 -16.25 -24.19
N VAL A 162 -1.63 -15.56 -23.06
CA VAL A 162 -0.55 -15.86 -22.09
C VAL A 162 -0.70 -17.28 -21.53
N LEU A 163 -1.92 -17.69 -21.17
CA LEU A 163 -2.17 -19.03 -20.63
C LEU A 163 -1.91 -20.16 -21.65
N ARG A 164 -1.98 -19.86 -22.94
CA ARG A 164 -1.75 -20.83 -24.04
C ARG A 164 -0.33 -20.80 -24.60
N SER A 165 0.45 -19.76 -24.29
CA SER A 165 1.85 -19.66 -24.65
C SER A 165 2.69 -20.51 -23.70
N ARG A 166 2.85 -21.78 -24.01
CA ARG A 166 3.82 -22.67 -23.37
C ARG A 166 5.03 -22.83 -24.28
#